data_b5393b3a8324743dd66442b977c8b92b
#
_entry.id   b5393b3a8324743dd66442b977c8b92b
#
_cell.length_a   1.000
_cell.length_b   1.000
_cell.length_c   1.000
_cell.angle_alpha   90.00
_cell.angle_beta   90.00
_cell.angle_gamma   90.00
#
_symmetry.space_group_name_H-M   'P 1'
#
loop_
_entity.id
_entity.type
_entity.pdbx_description
1 polymer ?
#
loop_
_entity_poly.entity_id
_entity_poly.type
_entity_poly.pdbx_seq_one_letter_code
_entity_poly.pdbx_strand_id
1 'polypeptide(L)'
;IEDSPRFSWRGQHLDCARHYYDVSSILRLLDLMSLLKLNRFHWHLIDDESFRLELSSVPELAVRTGMRGEGCTIPGVFGGSKGPTGGTYSAEDVSKILDHASSLGISVMPEIEIPAHSLALLKVFPEMRDPEDQSVEVSVQGYSENTINPAMPATWNFLKSVLPEISSLFPFGLIHLGCDELPPKVWERSPAIKKLMAEKNLKTTQDLLEWTMQRASNILVEEGARPAAWEEAASGDNGGIGNDALLFSWSGQEPGLKAAREGYEVVMCPAQHVYFDMAQTENPLDRGVSWAAIVSMEAALNWDPVPLKEPELEQNIIGIQGALWSETICNDKHMDTMLVPRILALSEVSWSSTLRKRSLPEFMGTVNHFSRVLNQLGWESYHLD
;
A
#
# COMPACT_ATOMS: atom_id res chain seq x y z
N ILE A 1 6.91 -3.90 35.39
CA ILE A 1 6.49 -2.97 34.32
C ILE A 1 5.27 -3.62 33.69
N GLU A 2 4.13 -2.94 33.68
CA GLU A 2 2.95 -3.31 32.92
C GLU A 2 2.92 -2.39 31.69
N ASP A 3 3.00 -2.99 30.50
CA ASP A 3 3.05 -2.28 29.23
C ASP A 3 2.38 -3.13 28.14
N SER A 4 1.49 -2.53 27.37
CA SER A 4 0.77 -3.16 26.27
C SER A 4 0.51 -2.15 25.16
N PRO A 5 0.49 -2.57 23.89
CA PRO A 5 0.16 -1.68 22.79
C PRO A 5 -1.32 -1.27 22.86
N ARG A 6 -1.61 -0.03 22.43
CA ARG A 6 -2.96 0.44 22.21
C ARG A 6 -3.64 -0.34 21.07
N PHE A 7 -2.91 -0.53 19.97
CA PHE A 7 -3.44 -1.18 18.78
C PHE A 7 -2.76 -2.52 18.49
N SER A 8 -3.54 -3.48 18.01
CA SER A 8 -3.07 -4.78 17.57
C SER A 8 -2.33 -4.69 16.22
N TRP A 9 -2.75 -3.77 15.33
CA TRP A 9 -2.07 -3.47 14.07
C TRP A 9 -1.18 -2.25 14.24
N ARG A 10 0.12 -2.41 14.00
CA ARG A 10 1.12 -1.35 13.99
C ARG A 10 2.00 -1.57 12.76
N GLY A 11 1.61 -0.91 11.66
CA GLY A 11 2.09 -1.24 10.33
C GLY A 11 3.08 -0.23 9.76
N GLN A 12 3.90 -0.73 8.82
CA GLN A 12 4.66 0.08 7.87
C GLN A 12 4.51 -0.51 6.48
N HIS A 13 4.08 0.32 5.54
CA HIS A 13 4.00 0.02 4.11
C HIS A 13 5.29 0.45 3.42
N LEU A 14 5.72 -0.32 2.41
CA LEU A 14 6.81 0.03 1.51
C LEU A 14 6.41 -0.24 0.07
N ASP A 15 6.46 0.80 -0.75
CA ASP A 15 6.26 0.71 -2.19
C ASP A 15 7.53 0.22 -2.88
N CYS A 16 7.54 -1.06 -3.27
CA CYS A 16 8.60 -1.67 -4.06
C CYS A 16 8.33 -1.61 -5.57
N ALA A 17 7.15 -1.13 -5.98
CA ALA A 17 6.80 -1.04 -7.39
C ALA A 17 7.45 0.18 -8.05
N ARG A 18 7.37 1.37 -7.44
CA ARG A 18 7.99 2.59 -7.99
C ARG A 18 9.50 2.60 -7.80
N HIS A 19 10.00 2.01 -6.72
CA HIS A 19 11.43 1.79 -6.51
C HIS A 19 11.69 0.35 -6.06
N TYR A 20 12.62 -0.35 -6.73
CA TYR A 20 13.04 -1.68 -6.30
C TYR A 20 14.04 -1.59 -5.15
N TYR A 21 13.76 -2.27 -4.05
CA TYR A 21 14.67 -2.41 -2.92
C TYR A 21 15.25 -3.82 -2.90
N ASP A 22 16.56 -3.92 -2.71
CA ASP A 22 17.21 -5.21 -2.51
C ASP A 22 16.65 -5.91 -1.26
N VAL A 23 16.71 -7.24 -1.24
CA VAL A 23 16.30 -8.04 -0.07
C VAL A 23 16.95 -7.53 1.23
N SER A 24 18.24 -7.15 1.17
CA SER A 24 18.96 -6.61 2.32
C SER A 24 18.34 -5.30 2.87
N SER A 25 17.83 -4.44 2.01
CA SER A 25 17.15 -3.20 2.41
C SER A 25 15.82 -3.49 3.12
N ILE A 26 15.08 -4.49 2.63
CA ILE A 26 13.82 -4.93 3.25
C ILE A 26 14.10 -5.57 4.62
N LEU A 27 15.10 -6.44 4.72
CA LEU A 27 15.48 -7.05 6.02
C LEU A 27 15.87 -5.97 7.04
N ARG A 28 16.63 -4.96 6.61
CA ARG A 28 17.01 -3.81 7.45
C ARG A 28 15.78 -3.00 7.91
N LEU A 29 14.78 -2.83 7.05
CA LEU A 29 13.50 -2.19 7.44
C LEU A 29 12.76 -3.03 8.48
N LEU A 30 12.70 -4.35 8.31
CA LEU A 30 12.08 -5.25 9.28
C LEU A 30 12.78 -5.18 10.65
N ASP A 31 14.11 -5.09 10.67
CA ASP A 31 14.88 -4.89 11.92
C ASP A 31 14.48 -3.57 12.60
N LEU A 32 14.37 -2.47 11.85
CA LEU A 32 13.89 -1.19 12.37
C LEU A 32 12.47 -1.29 12.91
N MET A 33 11.56 -1.91 12.16
CA MET A 33 10.18 -2.13 12.59
C MET A 33 10.12 -2.90 13.91
N SER A 34 10.90 -3.98 14.05
CA SER A 34 10.98 -4.77 15.26
C SER A 34 11.50 -3.95 16.46
N LEU A 35 12.57 -3.17 16.26
CA LEU A 35 13.12 -2.28 17.28
C LEU A 35 12.07 -1.26 17.78
N LEU A 36 11.20 -0.80 16.88
CA LEU A 36 10.12 0.14 17.16
C LEU A 36 8.79 -0.52 17.54
N LYS A 37 8.78 -1.86 17.73
CA LYS A 37 7.58 -2.64 18.09
C LYS A 37 6.45 -2.56 17.03
N LEU A 38 6.77 -2.24 15.79
CA LEU A 38 5.85 -2.41 14.66
C LEU A 38 5.79 -3.90 14.31
N ASN A 39 4.60 -4.38 13.91
CA ASN A 39 4.37 -5.82 13.77
C ASN A 39 3.66 -6.23 12.47
N ARG A 40 3.48 -5.30 11.55
CA ARG A 40 2.84 -5.56 10.24
C ARG A 40 3.64 -4.87 9.15
N PHE A 41 4.14 -5.66 8.20
CA PHE A 41 4.78 -5.15 6.99
C PHE A 41 3.80 -5.27 5.82
N HIS A 42 3.41 -4.14 5.24
CA HIS A 42 2.59 -4.06 4.05
C HIS A 42 3.51 -3.88 2.85
N TRP A 43 3.57 -4.89 2.00
CA TRP A 43 4.52 -4.97 0.90
C TRP A 43 3.82 -4.71 -0.43
N HIS A 44 3.95 -3.49 -0.95
CA HIS A 44 3.38 -3.08 -2.23
C HIS A 44 4.30 -3.51 -3.37
N LEU A 45 3.87 -4.53 -4.11
CA LEU A 45 4.70 -5.27 -5.06
C LEU A 45 4.39 -4.95 -6.53
N ILE A 46 3.25 -4.34 -6.77
CA ILE A 46 2.66 -4.20 -8.10
C ILE A 46 2.03 -2.82 -8.23
N ASP A 47 2.29 -2.17 -9.36
CA ASP A 47 1.68 -0.90 -9.75
C ASP A 47 1.86 -0.68 -11.26
N ASP A 48 1.52 0.50 -11.78
CA ASP A 48 1.75 0.90 -13.17
C ASP A 48 3.20 0.71 -13.62
N GLU A 49 4.16 0.90 -12.71
CA GLU A 49 5.58 0.90 -13.00
C GLU A 49 6.26 -0.46 -12.92
N SER A 50 5.61 -1.46 -12.36
CA SER A 50 6.19 -2.82 -12.30
C SER A 50 5.25 -3.87 -11.73
N PHE A 51 5.64 -5.13 -11.99
CA PHE A 51 5.20 -6.31 -11.24
C PHE A 51 6.44 -7.00 -10.71
N ARG A 52 6.68 -6.96 -9.38
CA ARG A 52 7.94 -7.38 -8.77
C ARG A 52 8.02 -8.85 -8.39
N LEU A 53 6.87 -9.51 -8.23
CA LEU A 53 6.83 -10.88 -7.73
C LEU A 53 6.97 -11.89 -8.87
N GLU A 54 7.92 -12.81 -8.77
CA GLU A 54 8.07 -13.91 -9.71
C GLU A 54 7.04 -15.00 -9.38
N LEU A 55 6.03 -15.12 -10.24
CA LEU A 55 4.98 -16.12 -10.11
C LEU A 55 5.10 -17.18 -11.19
N SER A 56 4.95 -18.44 -10.80
CA SER A 56 5.02 -19.57 -11.71
C SER A 56 3.84 -19.62 -12.70
N SER A 57 2.69 -19.09 -12.29
CA SER A 57 1.48 -19.01 -13.12
C SER A 57 1.58 -17.98 -14.25
N VAL A 58 2.41 -16.96 -14.09
CA VAL A 58 2.56 -15.83 -15.03
C VAL A 58 4.01 -15.33 -15.10
N PRO A 59 4.97 -16.20 -15.45
CA PRO A 59 6.41 -15.88 -15.34
C PRO A 59 6.83 -14.70 -16.20
N GLU A 60 6.13 -14.43 -17.32
CA GLU A 60 6.40 -13.34 -18.23
C GLU A 60 6.19 -11.96 -17.61
N LEU A 61 5.35 -11.81 -16.58
CA LEU A 61 5.12 -10.54 -15.93
C LEU A 61 6.39 -9.96 -15.33
N ALA A 62 6.99 -10.66 -14.38
CA ALA A 62 8.21 -10.23 -13.70
C ALA A 62 9.35 -10.03 -14.71
N VAL A 63 9.51 -10.95 -15.68
CA VAL A 63 10.53 -10.84 -16.74
C VAL A 63 10.38 -9.57 -17.57
N ARG A 64 9.15 -9.18 -17.93
CA ARG A 64 8.90 -8.04 -18.82
C ARG A 64 8.76 -6.71 -18.09
N THR A 65 8.37 -6.71 -16.83
CA THR A 65 8.04 -5.50 -16.08
C THR A 65 8.88 -5.29 -14.80
N GLY A 66 9.73 -6.25 -14.43
CA GLY A 66 10.66 -6.13 -13.31
C GLY A 66 11.72 -5.04 -13.51
N MET A 67 12.09 -4.77 -14.76
CA MET A 67 13.02 -3.70 -15.14
C MET A 67 12.30 -2.60 -15.90
N ARG A 68 12.69 -1.35 -15.67
CA ARG A 68 12.16 -0.17 -16.36
C ARG A 68 13.26 0.76 -16.84
N GLY A 69 13.00 1.55 -17.85
CA GLY A 69 13.94 2.47 -18.45
C GLY A 69 14.09 2.29 -19.94
N GLU A 70 15.20 2.80 -20.52
CA GLU A 70 15.45 2.71 -21.95
C GLU A 70 15.53 1.24 -22.41
N GLY A 71 14.73 0.91 -23.41
CA GLY A 71 14.65 -0.46 -23.97
C GLY A 71 13.79 -1.45 -23.17
N CYS A 72 13.21 -1.03 -22.06
CA CYS A 72 12.29 -1.85 -21.26
C CYS A 72 10.82 -1.68 -21.69
N THR A 73 9.97 -2.63 -21.30
CA THR A 73 8.51 -2.56 -21.50
C THR A 73 7.90 -1.37 -20.76
N ILE A 74 8.41 -1.08 -19.57
CA ILE A 74 7.98 0.05 -18.73
C ILE A 74 9.02 1.17 -18.85
N PRO A 75 8.59 2.41 -19.12
CA PRO A 75 9.50 3.55 -19.20
C PRO A 75 10.12 3.88 -17.83
N GLY A 76 11.25 4.60 -17.85
CA GLY A 76 11.88 5.10 -16.62
C GLY A 76 11.03 6.16 -15.93
N VAL A 77 11.16 6.25 -14.59
CA VAL A 77 10.52 7.31 -13.81
C VAL A 77 11.41 8.51 -13.59
N PHE A 78 10.86 9.49 -12.88
CA PHE A 78 11.55 10.72 -12.46
C PHE A 78 12.93 10.42 -11.86
N GLY A 79 13.96 11.13 -12.33
CA GLY A 79 15.32 10.93 -11.84
C GLY A 79 15.92 9.57 -12.20
N GLY A 80 15.33 8.86 -13.15
CA GLY A 80 15.81 7.58 -13.64
C GLY A 80 17.30 7.60 -14.03
N SER A 81 17.98 6.50 -13.81
CA SER A 81 19.40 6.33 -14.15
C SER A 81 19.62 6.35 -15.66
N LYS A 82 20.89 6.39 -16.08
CA LYS A 82 21.30 6.31 -17.50
C LYS A 82 21.05 4.94 -18.14
N GLY A 83 20.46 3.99 -17.44
CA GLY A 83 20.14 2.66 -17.93
C GLY A 83 18.95 2.06 -17.21
N PRO A 84 18.54 0.84 -17.55
CA PRO A 84 17.46 0.15 -16.89
C PRO A 84 17.70 -0.01 -15.38
N THR A 85 16.65 0.20 -14.58
CA THR A 85 16.64 0.01 -13.13
C THR A 85 15.49 -0.90 -12.74
N GLY A 86 15.61 -1.59 -11.61
CA GLY A 86 14.57 -2.45 -11.09
C GLY A 86 15.12 -3.78 -10.58
N GLY A 87 14.26 -4.75 -10.50
CA GLY A 87 14.49 -6.10 -10.03
C GLY A 87 13.18 -6.80 -9.77
N THR A 88 13.28 -8.06 -9.35
CA THR A 88 12.14 -8.91 -8.99
C THR A 88 12.46 -9.66 -7.72
N TYR A 89 11.44 -10.22 -7.08
CA TYR A 89 11.58 -11.07 -5.92
C TYR A 89 11.18 -12.49 -6.30
N SER A 90 12.17 -13.39 -6.25
CA SER A 90 11.95 -14.83 -6.43
C SER A 90 11.22 -15.44 -5.22
N ALA A 91 10.70 -16.65 -5.38
CA ALA A 91 10.11 -17.39 -4.26
C ALA A 91 11.11 -17.59 -3.10
N GLU A 92 12.42 -17.73 -3.40
CA GLU A 92 13.48 -17.79 -2.39
C GLU A 92 13.65 -16.46 -1.64
N ASP A 93 13.63 -15.33 -2.37
CA ASP A 93 13.70 -14.00 -1.77
C ASP A 93 12.49 -13.73 -0.86
N VAL A 94 11.29 -14.12 -1.32
CA VAL A 94 10.05 -14.04 -0.52
C VAL A 94 10.19 -14.88 0.74
N SER A 95 10.60 -16.14 0.63
CA SER A 95 10.80 -17.01 1.79
C SER A 95 11.78 -16.42 2.79
N LYS A 96 12.92 -15.89 2.33
CA LYS A 96 13.93 -15.25 3.17
C LYS A 96 13.37 -14.05 3.94
N ILE A 97 12.58 -13.21 3.27
CA ILE A 97 11.95 -12.04 3.90
C ILE A 97 10.90 -12.49 4.92
N LEU A 98 10.07 -13.48 4.59
CA LEU A 98 9.04 -14.01 5.49
C LEU A 98 9.63 -14.67 6.73
N ASP A 99 10.69 -15.47 6.56
CA ASP A 99 11.39 -16.14 7.68
C ASP A 99 12.00 -15.11 8.63
N HIS A 100 12.63 -14.05 8.08
CA HIS A 100 13.19 -12.98 8.89
C HIS A 100 12.08 -12.20 9.62
N ALA A 101 11.03 -11.78 8.93
CA ALA A 101 9.88 -11.10 9.52
C ALA A 101 9.25 -11.95 10.66
N SER A 102 9.03 -13.24 10.42
CA SER A 102 8.49 -14.17 11.39
C SER A 102 9.37 -14.28 12.64
N SER A 103 10.70 -14.33 12.48
CA SER A 103 11.65 -14.36 13.60
C SER A 103 11.57 -13.09 14.47
N LEU A 104 11.11 -11.98 13.91
CA LEU A 104 10.93 -10.69 14.57
C LEU A 104 9.49 -10.46 15.07
N GLY A 105 8.57 -11.42 14.87
CA GLY A 105 7.16 -11.28 15.23
C GLY A 105 6.39 -10.32 14.30
N ILE A 106 6.85 -10.15 13.07
CA ILE A 106 6.23 -9.30 12.04
C ILE A 106 5.50 -10.20 11.04
N SER A 107 4.23 -9.89 10.77
CA SER A 107 3.48 -10.51 9.67
C SER A 107 3.58 -9.67 8.42
N VAL A 108 3.70 -10.32 7.27
CA VAL A 108 3.83 -9.67 5.95
C VAL A 108 2.52 -9.82 5.18
N MET A 109 1.97 -8.70 4.73
CA MET A 109 0.80 -8.63 3.86
C MET A 109 1.24 -8.11 2.48
N PRO A 110 1.10 -8.91 1.41
CA PRO A 110 1.37 -8.43 0.06
C PRO A 110 0.20 -7.62 -0.46
N GLU A 111 0.48 -6.67 -1.34
CA GLU A 111 -0.52 -5.92 -2.10
C GLU A 111 -0.41 -6.21 -3.59
N ILE A 112 -1.59 -6.46 -4.19
CA ILE A 112 -1.80 -6.72 -5.61
C ILE A 112 -2.83 -5.72 -6.10
N GLU A 113 -2.41 -4.75 -6.89
CA GLU A 113 -3.26 -3.67 -7.36
C GLU A 113 -4.28 -4.11 -8.40
N ILE A 114 -5.55 -3.94 -8.07
CA ILE A 114 -6.71 -4.09 -8.94
C ILE A 114 -7.85 -3.15 -8.50
N PRO A 115 -8.68 -2.65 -9.43
CA PRO A 115 -8.57 -2.80 -10.89
C PRO A 115 -7.70 -1.72 -11.55
N ALA A 116 -7.42 -0.59 -10.88
CA ALA A 116 -6.55 0.48 -11.37
C ALA A 116 -5.07 0.15 -11.18
N HIS A 117 -4.17 1.10 -11.40
CA HIS A 117 -2.73 0.94 -11.26
C HIS A 117 -2.17 -0.33 -11.97
N SER A 118 -2.76 -0.67 -13.10
CA SER A 118 -2.54 -1.96 -13.78
C SER A 118 -1.77 -1.84 -15.11
N LEU A 119 -1.03 -0.74 -15.36
CA LEU A 119 -0.33 -0.57 -16.64
C LEU A 119 0.67 -1.71 -16.89
N ALA A 120 1.43 -2.12 -15.87
CA ALA A 120 2.37 -3.22 -16.00
C ALA A 120 1.67 -4.51 -16.45
N LEU A 121 0.50 -4.83 -15.89
CA LEU A 121 -0.31 -5.97 -16.30
C LEU A 121 -0.77 -5.83 -17.77
N LEU A 122 -1.30 -4.67 -18.11
CA LEU A 122 -1.87 -4.39 -19.44
C LEU A 122 -0.82 -4.35 -20.55
N LYS A 123 0.43 -4.04 -20.23
CA LYS A 123 1.56 -4.13 -21.16
C LYS A 123 1.96 -5.56 -21.49
N VAL A 124 1.65 -6.50 -20.61
CA VAL A 124 1.94 -7.93 -20.81
C VAL A 124 0.72 -8.68 -21.33
N PHE A 125 -0.46 -8.38 -20.80
CA PHE A 125 -1.75 -9.00 -21.11
C PHE A 125 -2.74 -7.98 -21.65
N PRO A 126 -2.54 -7.45 -22.89
CA PRO A 126 -3.43 -6.45 -23.47
C PRO A 126 -4.87 -6.96 -23.67
N GLU A 127 -5.09 -8.27 -23.68
CA GLU A 127 -6.41 -8.91 -23.74
C GLU A 127 -7.26 -8.69 -22.46
N MET A 128 -6.70 -8.12 -21.40
CA MET A 128 -7.47 -7.63 -20.24
C MET A 128 -8.16 -6.29 -20.52
N ARG A 129 -7.91 -5.67 -21.68
CA ARG A 129 -8.68 -4.52 -22.19
C ARG A 129 -9.69 -4.97 -23.21
N ASP A 130 -10.80 -4.23 -23.27
CA ASP A 130 -11.73 -4.36 -24.39
C ASP A 130 -11.09 -3.74 -25.64
N PRO A 131 -10.95 -4.47 -26.75
CA PRO A 131 -10.36 -3.94 -27.98
C PRO A 131 -11.11 -2.73 -28.56
N GLU A 132 -12.38 -2.57 -28.22
CA GLU A 132 -13.21 -1.45 -28.65
C GLU A 132 -13.21 -0.27 -27.65
N ASP A 133 -12.55 -0.43 -26.49
CA ASP A 133 -12.40 0.66 -25.52
C ASP A 133 -11.32 1.65 -26.00
N GLN A 134 -11.60 2.93 -25.82
CA GLN A 134 -10.72 4.03 -26.19
C GLN A 134 -9.94 4.57 -24.98
N SER A 135 -9.70 3.75 -23.98
CA SER A 135 -8.92 4.11 -22.81
C SER A 135 -7.48 4.53 -23.19
N VAL A 136 -7.00 5.57 -22.55
CA VAL A 136 -5.69 6.14 -22.82
C VAL A 136 -4.68 5.65 -21.78
N GLU A 137 -3.62 5.02 -22.24
CA GLU A 137 -2.45 4.74 -21.39
C GLU A 137 -1.64 6.00 -21.18
N VAL A 138 -1.25 6.28 -19.96
CA VAL A 138 -0.31 7.37 -19.67
C VAL A 138 0.79 6.88 -18.72
N SER A 139 0.54 6.71 -17.47
CA SER A 139 1.46 6.49 -16.36
C SER A 139 2.81 7.25 -16.45
N VAL A 140 3.86 6.75 -15.79
CA VAL A 140 5.02 7.51 -15.36
C VAL A 140 4.56 8.72 -14.55
N GLN A 141 3.67 8.42 -13.60
CA GLN A 141 3.03 9.32 -12.64
C GLN A 141 2.05 10.34 -13.25
N GLY A 142 1.61 10.11 -14.46
CA GLY A 142 0.46 10.80 -15.04
C GLY A 142 -0.84 9.99 -14.94
N TYR A 143 -0.79 8.80 -14.33
CA TYR A 143 -1.85 7.78 -14.19
C TYR A 143 -2.63 7.53 -15.49
N SER A 144 -3.83 8.03 -15.61
CA SER A 144 -4.81 7.81 -16.67
C SER A 144 -5.52 6.45 -16.54
N GLU A 145 -6.04 5.91 -17.62
CA GLU A 145 -7.02 4.82 -17.58
C GLU A 145 -6.34 3.43 -17.58
N ASN A 146 -5.34 3.24 -16.71
CA ASN A 146 -4.55 2.01 -16.57
C ASN A 146 -5.30 0.97 -15.71
N THR A 147 -6.45 0.53 -16.19
CA THR A 147 -7.41 -0.27 -15.42
C THR A 147 -7.75 -1.55 -16.16
N ILE A 148 -7.66 -2.71 -15.49
CA ILE A 148 -8.13 -3.97 -16.05
C ILE A 148 -9.64 -3.94 -16.23
N ASN A 149 -10.13 -4.63 -17.26
CA ASN A 149 -11.54 -4.62 -17.61
C ASN A 149 -12.23 -5.89 -17.08
N PRO A 150 -13.17 -5.76 -16.12
CA PRO A 150 -13.84 -6.91 -15.51
C PRO A 150 -14.83 -7.64 -16.44
N ALA A 151 -15.14 -7.08 -17.62
CA ALA A 151 -15.93 -7.79 -18.64
C ALA A 151 -15.06 -8.74 -19.47
N MET A 152 -13.74 -8.64 -19.41
CA MET A 152 -12.84 -9.48 -20.18
C MET A 152 -12.57 -10.81 -19.46
N PRO A 153 -12.74 -11.97 -20.15
CA PRO A 153 -12.42 -13.28 -19.58
C PRO A 153 -10.95 -13.39 -19.11
N ALA A 154 -10.02 -12.73 -19.82
CA ALA A 154 -8.60 -12.73 -19.49
C ALA A 154 -8.33 -12.18 -18.06
N THR A 155 -9.03 -11.14 -17.65
CA THR A 155 -8.95 -10.59 -16.28
C THR A 155 -9.21 -11.66 -15.23
N TRP A 156 -10.29 -12.42 -15.38
CA TRP A 156 -10.66 -13.46 -14.41
C TRP A 156 -9.77 -14.69 -14.47
N ASN A 157 -9.29 -15.06 -15.67
CA ASN A 157 -8.31 -16.14 -15.81
C ASN A 157 -7.00 -15.78 -15.09
N PHE A 158 -6.54 -14.55 -15.24
CA PHE A 158 -5.38 -14.04 -14.53
C PHE A 158 -5.59 -14.10 -13.00
N LEU A 159 -6.64 -13.47 -12.48
CA LEU A 159 -6.91 -13.42 -11.04
C LEU A 159 -7.04 -14.82 -10.42
N LYS A 160 -7.71 -15.75 -11.10
CA LYS A 160 -7.84 -17.15 -10.66
C LYS A 160 -6.53 -17.92 -10.66
N SER A 161 -5.54 -17.52 -11.45
CA SER A 161 -4.22 -18.14 -11.44
C SER A 161 -3.31 -17.52 -10.40
N VAL A 162 -3.35 -16.19 -10.26
CA VAL A 162 -2.40 -15.42 -9.47
C VAL A 162 -2.77 -15.37 -7.99
N LEU A 163 -4.05 -15.13 -7.65
CA LEU A 163 -4.45 -14.98 -6.24
C LEU A 163 -4.23 -16.25 -5.40
N PRO A 164 -4.53 -17.48 -5.90
CA PRO A 164 -4.20 -18.71 -5.17
C PRO A 164 -2.69 -18.89 -4.96
N GLU A 165 -1.87 -18.59 -5.98
CA GLU A 165 -0.41 -18.70 -5.85
C GLU A 165 0.13 -17.73 -4.79
N ILE A 166 -0.34 -16.47 -4.80
CA ILE A 166 0.04 -15.46 -3.80
C ILE A 166 -0.44 -15.89 -2.41
N SER A 167 -1.67 -16.37 -2.28
CA SER A 167 -2.19 -16.88 -1.00
C SER A 167 -1.33 -17.98 -0.44
N SER A 168 -0.82 -18.88 -1.29
CA SER A 168 0.10 -19.93 -0.90
C SER A 168 1.48 -19.42 -0.48
N LEU A 169 1.96 -18.35 -1.08
CA LEU A 169 3.28 -17.78 -0.77
C LEU A 169 3.29 -16.99 0.56
N PHE A 170 2.15 -16.40 0.96
CA PHE A 170 2.06 -15.51 2.12
C PHE A 170 1.22 -16.11 3.24
N PRO A 171 1.84 -16.82 4.21
CA PRO A 171 1.13 -17.59 5.23
C PRO A 171 0.37 -16.75 6.27
N PHE A 172 0.53 -15.42 6.27
CA PHE A 172 -0.28 -14.55 7.11
C PHE A 172 -1.77 -14.59 6.73
N GLY A 173 -2.07 -14.97 5.48
CA GLY A 173 -3.43 -15.20 5.00
C GLY A 173 -4.26 -13.91 4.86
N LEU A 174 -3.61 -12.75 4.76
CA LEU A 174 -4.24 -11.47 4.45
C LEU A 174 -3.59 -10.91 3.18
N ILE A 175 -4.39 -10.66 2.15
CA ILE A 175 -3.94 -10.17 0.84
C ILE A 175 -4.65 -8.87 0.53
N HIS A 176 -3.89 -7.81 0.29
CA HIS A 176 -4.43 -6.51 -0.09
C HIS A 176 -4.65 -6.45 -1.61
N LEU A 177 -5.83 -6.01 -2.01
CA LEU A 177 -6.26 -5.98 -3.42
C LEU A 177 -6.23 -4.57 -4.04
N GLY A 178 -5.68 -3.57 -3.35
CA GLY A 178 -5.68 -2.18 -3.80
C GLY A 178 -7.08 -1.57 -3.77
N CYS A 179 -7.66 -1.29 -4.93
CA CYS A 179 -8.97 -0.69 -5.15
C CYS A 179 -9.01 0.84 -5.11
N ASP A 180 -7.88 1.50 -4.98
CA ASP A 180 -7.77 2.96 -4.95
C ASP A 180 -7.78 3.58 -6.35
N GLU A 181 -8.09 4.86 -6.37
CA GLU A 181 -7.92 5.78 -7.50
C GLU A 181 -8.51 5.30 -8.84
N LEU A 182 -9.66 4.59 -8.82
CA LEU A 182 -10.34 4.23 -10.08
C LEU A 182 -10.57 5.49 -10.92
N PRO A 183 -9.98 5.59 -12.14
CA PRO A 183 -10.08 6.81 -12.93
C PRO A 183 -11.51 7.18 -13.26
N PRO A 184 -11.88 8.46 -13.16
CA PRO A 184 -13.21 8.92 -13.56
C PRO A 184 -13.55 8.53 -14.99
N LYS A 185 -14.75 7.96 -15.23
CA LYS A 185 -15.25 7.55 -16.54
C LYS A 185 -14.47 6.41 -17.22
N VAL A 186 -13.51 5.80 -16.53
CA VAL A 186 -12.97 4.53 -17.00
C VAL A 186 -14.11 3.54 -17.21
N TRP A 187 -14.00 2.64 -18.14
CA TRP A 187 -15.02 1.64 -18.50
C TRP A 187 -16.27 2.17 -19.22
N GLU A 188 -16.64 3.47 -19.10
CA GLU A 188 -17.87 4.01 -19.73
C GLU A 188 -17.86 3.88 -21.26
N ARG A 189 -16.68 3.82 -21.87
CA ARG A 189 -16.49 3.72 -23.32
C ARG A 189 -16.43 2.28 -23.82
N SER A 190 -16.30 1.30 -22.93
CA SER A 190 -16.19 -0.11 -23.27
C SER A 190 -17.57 -0.72 -23.61
N PRO A 191 -17.79 -1.22 -24.82
CA PRO A 191 -19.00 -1.99 -25.15
C PRO A 191 -19.15 -3.26 -24.33
N ALA A 192 -18.04 -3.94 -24.01
CA ALA A 192 -18.06 -5.15 -23.18
C ALA A 192 -18.56 -4.85 -21.75
N ILE A 193 -18.15 -3.74 -21.16
CA ILE A 193 -18.63 -3.29 -19.85
C ILE A 193 -20.13 -2.97 -19.89
N LYS A 194 -20.60 -2.23 -20.89
CA LYS A 194 -22.04 -1.92 -21.02
C LYS A 194 -22.89 -3.18 -21.09
N LYS A 195 -22.42 -4.18 -21.81
CA LYS A 195 -23.06 -5.49 -21.88
C LYS A 195 -23.06 -6.20 -20.51
N LEU A 196 -21.91 -6.26 -19.84
CA LEU A 196 -21.79 -6.87 -18.51
C LEU A 196 -22.71 -6.18 -17.49
N MET A 197 -22.72 -4.86 -17.46
CA MET A 197 -23.58 -4.09 -16.55
C MET A 197 -25.05 -4.38 -16.79
N ALA A 198 -25.48 -4.47 -18.06
CA ALA A 198 -26.86 -4.84 -18.41
C ALA A 198 -27.19 -6.26 -17.95
N GLU A 199 -26.29 -7.23 -18.18
CA GLU A 199 -26.48 -8.63 -17.78
C GLU A 199 -26.55 -8.83 -16.27
N LYS A 200 -25.79 -8.02 -15.50
CA LYS A 200 -25.72 -8.07 -14.05
C LYS A 200 -26.67 -7.09 -13.36
N ASN A 201 -27.43 -6.29 -14.14
CA ASN A 201 -28.31 -5.22 -13.63
C ASN A 201 -27.56 -4.19 -12.76
N LEU A 202 -26.29 -3.89 -13.11
CA LEU A 202 -25.47 -2.85 -12.50
C LEU A 202 -25.80 -1.50 -13.16
N LYS A 203 -25.96 -0.44 -12.37
CA LYS A 203 -26.44 0.86 -12.87
C LYS A 203 -25.34 1.89 -12.99
N THR A 204 -24.32 1.78 -12.15
CA THR A 204 -23.24 2.75 -12.04
C THR A 204 -21.88 2.06 -12.17
N THR A 205 -20.84 2.85 -12.46
CA THR A 205 -19.45 2.37 -12.41
C THR A 205 -19.08 1.91 -11.00
N GLN A 206 -19.66 2.51 -9.98
CA GLN A 206 -19.47 2.10 -8.59
C GLN A 206 -20.04 0.70 -8.32
N ASP A 207 -21.26 0.40 -8.80
CA ASP A 207 -21.82 -0.97 -8.70
C ASP A 207 -20.92 -2.00 -9.38
N LEU A 208 -20.30 -1.61 -10.51
CA LEU A 208 -19.36 -2.49 -11.22
C LEU A 208 -18.06 -2.69 -10.44
N LEU A 209 -17.54 -1.63 -9.81
CA LEU A 209 -16.36 -1.74 -8.94
C LEU A 209 -16.64 -2.69 -7.77
N GLU A 210 -17.75 -2.50 -7.06
CA GLU A 210 -18.18 -3.38 -5.97
C GLU A 210 -18.27 -4.84 -6.43
N TRP A 211 -18.96 -5.07 -7.53
CA TRP A 211 -19.09 -6.42 -8.11
C TRP A 211 -17.72 -7.03 -8.46
N THR A 212 -16.81 -6.21 -8.97
CA THR A 212 -15.45 -6.64 -9.32
C THR A 212 -14.66 -7.03 -8.07
N MET A 213 -14.69 -6.18 -7.06
CA MET A 213 -13.95 -6.40 -5.81
C MET A 213 -14.52 -7.56 -5.00
N GLN A 214 -15.85 -7.70 -4.91
CA GLN A 214 -16.48 -8.87 -4.28
C GLN A 214 -16.09 -10.18 -4.96
N ARG A 215 -16.04 -10.18 -6.30
CA ARG A 215 -15.65 -11.37 -7.05
C ARG A 215 -14.17 -11.72 -6.88
N ALA A 216 -13.27 -10.73 -6.82
CA ALA A 216 -11.86 -10.95 -6.54
C ALA A 216 -11.65 -11.43 -5.09
N SER A 217 -12.35 -10.79 -4.14
CA SER A 217 -12.39 -11.19 -2.73
C SER A 217 -12.82 -12.66 -2.56
N ASN A 218 -13.87 -13.09 -3.28
CA ASN A 218 -14.33 -14.48 -3.19
C ASN A 218 -13.27 -15.49 -3.63
N ILE A 219 -12.41 -15.17 -4.60
CA ILE A 219 -11.30 -16.04 -5.00
C ILE A 219 -10.33 -16.23 -3.82
N LEU A 220 -10.02 -15.17 -3.06
CA LEU A 220 -9.16 -15.26 -1.88
C LEU A 220 -9.81 -16.06 -0.74
N VAL A 221 -11.11 -15.83 -0.52
CA VAL A 221 -11.86 -16.54 0.53
C VAL A 221 -11.94 -18.04 0.24
N GLU A 222 -12.12 -18.44 -1.03
CA GLU A 222 -12.08 -19.84 -1.47
C GLU A 222 -10.72 -20.50 -1.18
N GLU A 223 -9.63 -19.72 -1.20
CA GLU A 223 -8.27 -20.16 -0.84
C GLU A 223 -7.98 -20.06 0.69
N GLY A 224 -8.95 -19.64 1.50
CA GLY A 224 -8.80 -19.47 2.93
C GLY A 224 -8.05 -18.21 3.37
N ALA A 225 -7.85 -17.26 2.43
CA ALA A 225 -7.25 -15.97 2.73
C ALA A 225 -8.32 -14.90 2.97
N ARG A 226 -7.99 -13.91 3.80
CA ARG A 226 -8.83 -12.75 4.05
C ARG A 226 -8.45 -11.61 3.08
N PRO A 227 -9.42 -10.97 2.42
CA PRO A 227 -9.14 -9.78 1.60
C PRO A 227 -8.87 -8.55 2.46
N ALA A 228 -8.01 -7.67 1.97
CA ALA A 228 -7.85 -6.30 2.43
C ALA A 228 -7.89 -5.35 1.22
N ALA A 229 -8.20 -4.07 1.44
CA ALA A 229 -8.22 -3.06 0.38
C ALA A 229 -8.16 -1.64 0.97
N TRP A 230 -7.92 -0.66 0.12
CA TRP A 230 -8.09 0.74 0.47
C TRP A 230 -9.59 1.07 0.68
N GLU A 231 -9.88 2.17 1.37
CA GLU A 231 -11.25 2.53 1.81
C GLU A 231 -12.26 2.66 0.67
N GLU A 232 -11.82 2.91 -0.56
CA GLU A 232 -12.69 2.99 -1.73
C GLU A 232 -13.47 1.69 -1.97
N ALA A 233 -12.91 0.56 -1.55
CA ALA A 233 -13.56 -0.74 -1.67
C ALA A 233 -14.84 -0.88 -0.81
N ALA A 234 -15.01 -0.02 0.21
CA ALA A 234 -16.24 0.06 1.01
C ALA A 234 -17.28 1.00 0.41
N SER A 235 -16.90 1.81 -0.60
CA SER A 235 -17.82 2.78 -1.20
C SER A 235 -18.88 2.07 -2.04
N GLY A 236 -20.15 2.46 -1.86
CA GLY A 236 -21.27 1.98 -2.66
C GLY A 236 -22.46 1.53 -1.82
N ASP A 237 -23.57 1.23 -2.52
CA ASP A 237 -24.86 0.94 -1.89
C ASP A 237 -25.13 -0.57 -1.75
N ASN A 238 -24.25 -1.43 -2.29
CA ASN A 238 -24.47 -2.89 -2.35
C ASN A 238 -23.53 -3.68 -1.40
N GLY A 239 -22.93 -3.02 -0.41
CA GLY A 239 -22.10 -3.65 0.62
C GLY A 239 -20.61 -3.71 0.29
N GLY A 240 -20.13 -2.93 -0.69
CA GLY A 240 -18.71 -2.80 -1.03
C GLY A 240 -18.04 -4.15 -1.28
N ILE A 241 -16.79 -4.30 -0.85
CA ILE A 241 -16.01 -5.54 -0.95
C ILE A 241 -16.51 -6.66 -0.02
N GLY A 242 -17.37 -6.33 0.97
CA GLY A 242 -17.86 -7.22 2.02
C GLY A 242 -17.20 -6.97 3.38
N ASN A 243 -17.98 -7.08 4.45
CA ASN A 243 -17.55 -6.69 5.82
C ASN A 243 -16.45 -7.58 6.42
N ASP A 244 -16.14 -8.71 5.81
CA ASP A 244 -15.01 -9.55 6.24
C ASP A 244 -13.65 -8.98 5.79
N ALA A 245 -13.64 -8.01 4.87
CA ALA A 245 -12.42 -7.36 4.44
C ALA A 245 -11.84 -6.43 5.52
N LEU A 246 -10.51 -6.31 5.54
CA LEU A 246 -9.81 -5.30 6.32
C LEU A 246 -9.58 -4.06 5.44
N LEU A 247 -10.02 -2.89 5.89
CA LEU A 247 -9.87 -1.66 5.13
C LEU A 247 -8.72 -0.79 5.64
N PHE A 248 -8.06 -0.13 4.71
CA PHE A 248 -6.99 0.83 4.98
C PHE A 248 -7.45 2.22 4.53
N SER A 249 -7.48 3.18 5.46
CA SER A 249 -7.98 4.53 5.18
C SER A 249 -6.84 5.52 5.01
N TRP A 250 -6.63 5.98 3.77
CA TRP A 250 -5.50 6.83 3.38
C TRP A 250 -5.88 8.28 3.05
N SER A 251 -7.05 8.51 2.43
CA SER A 251 -7.41 9.84 1.92
C SER A 251 -7.67 10.86 3.04
N GLY A 252 -7.92 10.35 4.24
CA GLY A 252 -8.11 11.14 5.44
C GLY A 252 -8.63 10.29 6.59
N GLN A 253 -8.95 10.93 7.70
CA GLN A 253 -9.45 10.23 8.87
C GLN A 253 -10.95 9.88 8.75
N GLU A 254 -11.77 10.78 8.19
CA GLU A 254 -13.22 10.59 8.13
C GLU A 254 -13.68 9.40 7.27
N PRO A 255 -13.07 9.08 6.11
CA PRO A 255 -13.42 7.86 5.37
C PRO A 255 -13.26 6.59 6.22
N GLY A 256 -12.17 6.47 6.96
CA GLY A 256 -11.95 5.33 7.86
C GLY A 256 -12.94 5.29 9.03
N LEU A 257 -13.28 6.44 9.62
CA LEU A 257 -14.32 6.51 10.66
C LEU A 257 -15.69 6.11 10.10
N LYS A 258 -16.00 6.51 8.87
CA LYS A 258 -17.24 6.10 8.20
C LYS A 258 -17.27 4.57 8.03
N ALA A 259 -16.23 3.97 7.48
CA ALA A 259 -16.13 2.53 7.31
C ALA A 259 -16.24 1.78 8.66
N ALA A 260 -15.60 2.30 9.72
CA ALA A 260 -15.70 1.73 11.06
C ALA A 260 -17.13 1.80 11.63
N ARG A 261 -17.88 2.89 11.40
CA ARG A 261 -19.30 3.01 11.77
C ARG A 261 -20.18 2.02 10.99
N GLU A 262 -19.79 1.67 9.78
CA GLU A 262 -20.46 0.67 8.92
C GLU A 262 -20.10 -0.78 9.29
N GLY A 263 -19.20 -0.97 10.27
CA GLY A 263 -18.86 -2.27 10.85
C GLY A 263 -17.60 -2.92 10.29
N TYR A 264 -16.86 -2.28 9.39
CA TYR A 264 -15.56 -2.77 8.94
C TYR A 264 -14.50 -2.67 10.04
N GLU A 265 -13.56 -3.61 10.05
CA GLU A 265 -12.27 -3.39 10.69
C GLU A 265 -11.42 -2.46 9.82
N VAL A 266 -10.79 -1.46 10.44
CA VAL A 266 -10.06 -0.40 9.74
C VAL A 266 -8.67 -0.21 10.33
N VAL A 267 -7.68 -0.07 9.45
CA VAL A 267 -6.35 0.45 9.74
C VAL A 267 -6.27 1.88 9.25
N MET A 268 -5.99 2.82 10.15
CA MET A 268 -5.87 4.23 9.80
C MET A 268 -4.47 4.55 9.27
N CYS A 269 -4.39 5.06 8.06
CA CYS A 269 -3.14 5.50 7.44
C CYS A 269 -3.30 6.83 6.69
N PRO A 270 -3.92 7.87 7.33
CA PRO A 270 -4.21 9.14 6.65
C PRO A 270 -2.94 9.83 6.16
N ALA A 271 -2.93 10.18 4.86
CA ALA A 271 -1.77 10.76 4.19
C ALA A 271 -1.24 12.03 4.88
N GLN A 272 -2.13 12.80 5.54
CA GLN A 272 -1.81 14.02 6.24
C GLN A 272 -0.95 13.81 7.50
N HIS A 273 -0.80 12.56 7.97
CA HIS A 273 -0.11 12.25 9.22
C HIS A 273 0.95 11.17 9.09
N VAL A 274 0.72 10.15 8.25
CA VAL A 274 1.56 8.94 8.23
C VAL A 274 2.06 8.54 6.84
N TYR A 275 1.84 9.35 5.80
CA TYR A 275 2.54 9.18 4.53
C TYR A 275 3.92 9.82 4.62
N PHE A 276 4.94 8.97 4.66
CA PHE A 276 6.32 9.40 4.86
C PHE A 276 7.05 9.77 3.56
N ASP A 277 6.39 9.66 2.42
CA ASP A 277 6.78 10.28 1.16
C ASP A 277 6.42 11.78 1.09
N MET A 278 5.54 12.27 1.98
CA MET A 278 5.27 13.70 2.11
C MET A 278 6.50 14.44 2.65
N ALA A 279 6.66 15.70 2.21
CA ALA A 279 7.70 16.59 2.71
C ALA A 279 7.57 16.83 4.22
N GLN A 280 8.70 16.93 4.90
CA GLN A 280 8.78 17.19 6.35
C GLN A 280 8.73 18.68 6.66
N THR A 281 9.10 19.51 5.69
CA THR A 281 9.18 20.97 5.80
C THR A 281 8.69 21.63 4.52
N GLU A 282 8.48 22.94 4.56
CA GLU A 282 8.19 23.77 3.38
C GLU A 282 9.44 24.12 2.54
N ASN A 283 10.61 23.60 2.91
CA ASN A 283 11.85 23.85 2.19
C ASN A 283 11.74 23.24 0.76
N PRO A 284 11.98 24.03 -0.31
CA PRO A 284 11.94 23.49 -1.68
C PRO A 284 12.97 22.41 -1.98
N LEU A 285 13.96 22.23 -1.11
CA LEU A 285 14.97 21.17 -1.20
C LEU A 285 14.55 19.89 -0.45
N ASP A 286 13.42 19.92 0.26
CA ASP A 286 12.85 18.70 0.83
C ASP A 286 12.49 17.73 -0.30
N ARG A 287 12.81 16.46 -0.10
CA ARG A 287 12.59 15.41 -1.11
C ARG A 287 11.13 15.04 -1.28
N GLY A 288 10.36 15.20 -0.23
CA GLY A 288 8.98 14.74 -0.18
C GLY A 288 8.06 15.50 -1.14
N VAL A 289 6.98 14.85 -1.50
CA VAL A 289 5.83 15.49 -2.17
C VAL A 289 4.96 16.22 -1.15
N SER A 290 4.01 17.03 -1.58
CA SER A 290 3.19 17.84 -0.65
C SER A 290 1.71 17.91 -1.02
N TRP A 291 1.24 16.95 -1.84
CA TRP A 291 -0.13 16.95 -2.32
C TRP A 291 -1.18 16.78 -1.20
N ALA A 292 -0.86 16.02 -0.13
CA ALA A 292 -1.77 15.84 0.99
C ALA A 292 -1.51 16.84 2.13
N ALA A 293 -0.25 17.05 2.50
CA ALA A 293 0.18 17.94 3.57
C ALA A 293 1.72 18.05 3.62
N ILE A 294 2.23 18.94 4.49
CA ILE A 294 3.56 18.83 5.05
C ILE A 294 3.47 17.94 6.29
N VAL A 295 4.05 16.76 6.23
CA VAL A 295 4.02 15.78 7.34
C VAL A 295 5.26 15.95 8.20
N SER A 296 5.25 16.98 9.03
CA SER A 296 6.29 17.21 10.03
C SER A 296 6.24 16.15 11.14
N MET A 297 7.29 16.13 12.00
CA MET A 297 7.28 15.32 13.23
C MET A 297 6.05 15.62 14.10
N GLU A 298 5.65 16.89 14.17
CA GLU A 298 4.47 17.31 14.92
C GLU A 298 3.18 16.77 14.30
N ALA A 299 3.04 16.82 12.98
CA ALA A 299 1.88 16.27 12.28
C ALA A 299 1.78 14.75 12.45
N ALA A 300 2.91 14.04 12.46
CA ALA A 300 2.96 12.60 12.65
C ALA A 300 2.66 12.17 14.11
N LEU A 301 2.94 13.04 15.10
CA LEU A 301 2.74 12.75 16.52
C LEU A 301 1.37 13.21 17.04
N ASN A 302 0.90 14.39 16.59
CA ASN A 302 -0.21 15.11 17.22
C ASN A 302 -1.58 14.84 16.58
N TRP A 303 -1.87 13.60 16.28
CA TRP A 303 -3.19 13.16 15.84
C TRP A 303 -3.69 11.98 16.69
N ASP A 304 -4.95 11.67 16.59
CA ASP A 304 -5.56 10.49 17.22
C ASP A 304 -6.43 9.75 16.20
N PRO A 305 -6.12 8.48 15.91
CA PRO A 305 -6.89 7.68 14.95
C PRO A 305 -8.35 7.45 15.40
N VAL A 306 -8.62 7.55 16.71
CA VAL A 306 -9.97 7.41 17.27
C VAL A 306 -10.39 8.73 17.94
N PRO A 307 -11.41 9.42 17.42
CA PRO A 307 -11.89 10.67 18.02
C PRO A 307 -12.36 10.47 19.46
N LEU A 308 -11.99 11.37 20.36
CA LEU A 308 -12.41 11.33 21.77
C LEU A 308 -13.95 11.32 21.95
N LYS A 309 -14.70 11.84 20.97
CA LYS A 309 -16.16 11.87 20.98
C LYS A 309 -16.82 10.56 20.53
N GLU A 310 -16.05 9.64 19.97
CA GLU A 310 -16.49 8.34 19.42
C GLU A 310 -15.55 7.21 19.86
N PRO A 311 -15.33 7.05 21.20
CA PRO A 311 -14.35 6.07 21.69
C PRO A 311 -14.75 4.61 21.40
N GLU A 312 -16.02 4.35 21.13
CA GLU A 312 -16.55 3.03 20.76
C GLU A 312 -15.98 2.54 19.42
N LEU A 313 -15.55 3.44 18.53
CA LEU A 313 -14.93 3.05 17.26
C LEU A 313 -13.56 2.38 17.44
N GLU A 314 -12.94 2.46 18.62
CA GLU A 314 -11.68 1.77 18.90
C GLU A 314 -11.78 0.23 18.75
N GLN A 315 -12.97 -0.33 18.87
CA GLN A 315 -13.20 -1.76 18.62
C GLN A 315 -13.08 -2.13 17.13
N ASN A 316 -13.35 -1.19 16.22
CA ASN A 316 -13.31 -1.37 14.77
C ASN A 316 -12.01 -0.79 14.17
N ILE A 317 -11.42 0.22 14.80
CA ILE A 317 -10.11 0.77 14.38
C ILE A 317 -9.02 -0.07 15.05
N ILE A 318 -8.55 -1.10 14.33
CA ILE A 318 -7.62 -2.08 14.89
C ILE A 318 -6.17 -1.61 14.91
N GLY A 319 -5.87 -0.46 14.28
CA GLY A 319 -4.54 0.09 14.28
C GLY A 319 -4.26 1.22 13.33
N ILE A 320 -2.96 1.50 13.21
CA ILE A 320 -2.43 2.51 12.30
C ILE A 320 -1.28 1.95 11.47
N GLN A 321 -1.05 2.55 10.32
CA GLN A 321 0.05 2.19 9.43
C GLN A 321 0.68 3.42 8.82
N GLY A 322 2.01 3.47 8.81
CA GLY A 322 2.76 4.41 7.99
C GLY A 322 2.88 3.91 6.56
N ALA A 323 2.91 4.81 5.59
CA ALA A 323 3.18 4.46 4.21
C ALA A 323 4.40 5.22 3.69
N LEU A 324 5.24 4.52 2.94
CA LEU A 324 6.31 5.12 2.14
C LEU A 324 6.10 4.76 0.68
N TRP A 325 5.53 5.69 -0.07
CA TRP A 325 5.51 5.64 -1.53
C TRP A 325 6.88 6.03 -2.07
N SER A 326 7.27 5.48 -3.19
CA SER A 326 8.67 5.46 -3.58
C SER A 326 8.99 6.19 -4.89
N GLU A 327 8.11 7.05 -5.37
CA GLU A 327 8.28 7.81 -6.62
C GLU A 327 9.53 8.70 -6.60
N THR A 328 9.82 9.30 -5.44
CA THR A 328 10.99 10.18 -5.26
C THR A 328 12.20 9.48 -4.66
N ILE A 329 12.10 8.19 -4.36
CA ILE A 329 13.18 7.40 -3.75
C ILE A 329 14.10 6.86 -4.85
N CYS A 330 15.41 6.99 -4.66
CA CYS A 330 16.43 6.52 -5.59
C CYS A 330 17.47 5.59 -4.95
N ASN A 331 17.47 5.46 -3.63
CA ASN A 331 18.42 4.63 -2.86
C ASN A 331 17.98 4.53 -1.40
N ASP A 332 18.66 3.67 -0.62
CA ASP A 332 18.36 3.43 0.79
C ASP A 332 18.49 4.67 1.67
N LYS A 333 19.43 5.58 1.40
CA LYS A 333 19.57 6.82 2.17
C LYS A 333 18.36 7.73 2.05
N HIS A 334 17.74 7.74 0.86
CA HIS A 334 16.47 8.45 0.67
C HIS A 334 15.35 7.80 1.48
N MET A 335 15.24 6.46 1.48
CA MET A 335 14.32 5.72 2.32
C MET A 335 14.54 6.08 3.80
N ASP A 336 15.78 6.05 4.26
CA ASP A 336 16.15 6.34 5.64
C ASP A 336 15.65 7.71 6.07
N THR A 337 16.02 8.76 5.34
CA THR A 337 15.65 10.14 5.68
C THR A 337 14.16 10.44 5.55
N MET A 338 13.44 9.70 4.72
CA MET A 338 11.98 9.82 4.63
C MET A 338 11.28 9.12 5.80
N LEU A 339 11.80 7.99 6.28
CA LEU A 339 11.25 7.27 7.43
C LEU A 339 11.68 7.87 8.76
N VAL A 340 12.99 8.11 8.94
CA VAL A 340 13.57 8.54 10.21
C VAL A 340 13.69 10.06 10.24
N PRO A 341 13.12 10.74 11.24
CA PRO A 341 12.66 10.18 12.51
C PRO A 341 11.13 9.94 12.63
N ARG A 342 10.30 10.22 11.60
CA ARG A 342 8.83 10.19 11.72
C ARG A 342 8.26 8.82 12.07
N ILE A 343 8.92 7.74 11.68
CA ILE A 343 8.52 6.37 12.07
C ILE A 343 8.53 6.16 13.60
N LEU A 344 9.30 6.96 14.36
CA LEU A 344 9.26 6.97 15.83
C LEU A 344 7.93 7.52 16.34
N ALA A 345 7.36 8.55 15.68
CA ALA A 345 6.05 9.07 16.02
C ALA A 345 4.94 8.05 15.71
N LEU A 346 5.02 7.35 14.58
CA LEU A 346 4.13 6.24 14.26
C LEU A 346 4.15 5.17 15.37
N SER A 347 5.33 4.77 15.81
CA SER A 347 5.50 3.82 16.92
C SER A 347 4.84 4.34 18.21
N GLU A 348 5.08 5.59 18.59
CA GLU A 348 4.49 6.20 19.77
C GLU A 348 2.96 6.24 19.73
N VAL A 349 2.38 6.72 18.61
CA VAL A 349 0.92 6.82 18.45
C VAL A 349 0.27 5.44 18.42
N SER A 350 0.93 4.43 17.83
CA SER A 350 0.39 3.07 17.76
C SER A 350 0.48 2.31 19.08
N TRP A 351 1.41 2.68 19.95
CA TRP A 351 1.67 1.99 21.22
C TRP A 351 0.98 2.66 22.40
N SER A 352 1.11 3.98 22.52
CA SER A 352 0.69 4.71 23.71
C SER A 352 -0.80 5.04 23.70
N SER A 353 -1.46 4.89 24.84
CA SER A 353 -2.84 5.37 24.98
C SER A 353 -2.89 6.90 24.93
N THR A 354 -4.02 7.46 24.50
CA THR A 354 -4.27 8.91 24.45
C THR A 354 -4.06 9.61 25.79
N LEU A 355 -4.27 8.91 26.89
CA LEU A 355 -4.07 9.42 28.26
C LEU A 355 -2.58 9.61 28.60
N ARG A 356 -1.67 9.02 27.83
CA ARG A 356 -0.22 9.11 28.01
C ARG A 356 0.47 9.90 26.91
N LYS A 357 -0.28 10.68 26.14
CA LYS A 357 0.25 11.46 25.03
C LYS A 357 1.33 12.42 25.51
N ARG A 358 2.53 12.28 24.96
CA ARG A 358 3.66 13.17 25.21
C ARG A 358 3.53 14.47 24.43
N SER A 359 3.96 15.57 25.02
CA SER A 359 4.16 16.81 24.26
C SER A 359 5.31 16.66 23.24
N LEU A 360 5.27 17.42 22.16
CA LEU A 360 6.35 17.39 21.17
C LEU A 360 7.75 17.62 21.78
N PRO A 361 7.99 18.60 22.68
CA PRO A 361 9.29 18.78 23.31
C PRO A 361 9.78 17.57 24.12
N GLU A 362 8.89 16.89 24.85
CA GLU A 362 9.23 15.67 25.59
C GLU A 362 9.57 14.51 24.64
N PHE A 363 8.80 14.37 23.56
CA PHE A 363 9.04 13.34 22.56
C PHE A 363 10.35 13.58 21.80
N MET A 364 10.68 14.83 21.48
CA MET A 364 11.95 15.19 20.80
C MET A 364 13.19 14.77 21.60
N GLY A 365 13.11 14.75 22.92
CA GLY A 365 14.18 14.16 23.76
C GLY A 365 14.42 12.69 23.46
N THR A 366 13.36 11.92 23.27
CA THR A 366 13.41 10.50 22.87
C THR A 366 13.91 10.36 21.43
N VAL A 367 13.41 11.18 20.50
CA VAL A 367 13.82 11.20 19.09
C VAL A 367 15.33 11.42 18.98
N ASN A 368 15.87 12.42 19.67
CA ASN A 368 17.30 12.74 19.64
C ASN A 368 18.18 11.59 20.20
N HIS A 369 17.68 10.89 21.21
CA HIS A 369 18.37 9.70 21.72
C HIS A 369 18.32 8.54 20.72
N PHE A 370 17.15 8.20 20.22
CA PHE A 370 16.96 7.11 19.27
C PHE A 370 17.68 7.36 17.93
N SER A 371 17.66 8.57 17.40
CA SER A 371 18.38 8.92 16.18
C SER A 371 19.87 8.62 16.27
N ARG A 372 20.49 8.84 17.45
CA ARG A 372 21.89 8.46 17.68
C ARG A 372 22.09 6.95 17.62
N VAL A 373 21.18 6.17 18.20
CA VAL A 373 21.21 4.70 18.15
C VAL A 373 21.03 4.25 16.71
N LEU A 374 20.04 4.79 16.00
CA LEU A 374 19.77 4.45 14.61
C LEU A 374 20.95 4.77 13.69
N ASN A 375 21.59 5.92 13.89
CA ASN A 375 22.80 6.28 13.15
C ASN A 375 23.96 5.29 13.39
N GLN A 376 24.11 4.77 14.62
CA GLN A 376 25.11 3.72 14.92
C GLN A 376 24.75 2.39 14.23
N LEU A 377 23.45 2.15 13.96
CA LEU A 377 22.95 0.99 13.20
C LEU A 377 22.95 1.22 11.68
N GLY A 378 23.48 2.35 11.21
CA GLY A 378 23.61 2.67 9.80
C GLY A 378 22.37 3.32 9.17
N TRP A 379 21.38 3.79 9.97
CA TRP A 379 20.25 4.57 9.49
C TRP A 379 20.60 6.06 9.41
N GLU A 380 20.31 6.69 8.29
CA GLU A 380 20.41 8.14 8.18
C GLU A 380 19.11 8.80 8.68
N SER A 381 19.22 9.84 9.50
CA SER A 381 18.07 10.61 9.96
C SER A 381 17.94 11.90 9.16
N TYR A 382 16.70 12.30 8.88
CA TYR A 382 16.43 13.66 8.41
C TYR A 382 16.89 14.65 9.48
N HIS A 383 17.60 15.68 9.07
CA HIS A 383 18.05 16.74 9.99
C HIS A 383 16.89 17.70 10.23
N LEU A 384 16.39 17.71 11.46
CA LEU A 384 15.44 18.70 11.95
C LEU A 384 16.28 19.90 12.45
N ASP A 385 16.61 20.82 11.52
CA ASP A 385 17.25 22.08 11.88
C ASP A 385 16.24 23.06 12.50
#